data_bb820a6f12c32c918243d76037b1b8ba
#
_entry.id   bb820a6f12c32c918243d76037b1b8ba
#
_cell.length_a   1.000
_cell.length_b   1.000
_cell.length_c   1.000
_cell.angle_alpha   90.00
_cell.angle_beta   90.00
_cell.angle_gamma   90.00
#
_symmetry.space_group_name_H-M   'P 1'
#
loop_
_entity.id
_entity.type
_entity.pdbx_description
1 polymer ?
#
loop_
_entity_poly.entity_id
_entity_poly.type
_entity_poly.pdbx_seq_one_letter_code
_entity_poly.pdbx_strand_id
1 'polypeptide(L)'
;MLKIGYNKKFAAGVVAAGGTLASLIPPSAILVIYAIIVEQDVGKLLLAGFIPGAVSALVYGVLIVCIASYFKNVGPPVSGFTWKERFESLAPAFPIVAVIIIIIFFVYNPFGEAWGTPTEGGAIGAFIIFVMAVYRGMRFKQLKDALLETGKLTIMIFTIIWGVLIYVRFLGFAELPDAFASWITSLNMSPILILICILLVYAVLGMFMDAIGMLLLTLPVVYPAVMALNGGETVSAADSAFGMSGSMCAIWFGILVVKMAEFCLITPPIGLNCFVVAGVREDISVQDVFKGVTPFFIADGLTITILISFPSIVLWLPSLV
;
A
#
# COMPACT_ATOMS: atom_id res chain seq x y z
N MET A 1 13.35 -19.61 6.65
CA MET A 1 12.98 -20.45 5.49
C MET A 1 14.17 -21.24 4.96
N LEU A 2 15.27 -20.64 4.50
CA LEU A 2 16.40 -21.35 3.89
C LEU A 2 17.07 -22.40 4.81
N LYS A 3 17.24 -22.09 6.11
CA LYS A 3 17.77 -23.05 7.10
C LYS A 3 16.92 -24.33 7.27
N ILE A 4 15.68 -24.28 6.85
CA ILE A 4 14.67 -25.36 6.97
C ILE A 4 14.50 -26.09 5.61
N GLY A 5 15.27 -25.70 4.58
CA GLY A 5 15.25 -26.36 3.28
C GLY A 5 14.24 -25.80 2.27
N TYR A 6 13.68 -24.61 2.49
CA TYR A 6 12.83 -23.96 1.49
C TYR A 6 13.61 -23.59 0.23
N ASN A 7 12.97 -23.69 -0.92
CA ASN A 7 13.53 -23.23 -2.18
C ASN A 7 13.90 -21.75 -2.09
N LYS A 8 15.12 -21.41 -2.54
CA LYS A 8 15.67 -20.06 -2.44
C LYS A 8 14.83 -19.01 -3.16
N LYS A 9 14.36 -19.31 -4.36
CA LYS A 9 13.53 -18.40 -5.16
C LYS A 9 12.20 -18.13 -4.49
N PHE A 10 11.53 -19.19 -4.04
CA PHE A 10 10.26 -19.08 -3.36
C PHE A 10 10.39 -18.30 -2.05
N ALA A 11 11.39 -18.63 -1.23
CA ALA A 11 11.63 -17.93 0.03
C ALA A 11 11.89 -16.43 -0.18
N ALA A 12 12.68 -16.06 -1.19
CA ALA A 12 12.94 -14.68 -1.55
C ALA A 12 11.69 -13.97 -2.09
N GLY A 13 10.91 -14.65 -2.93
CA GLY A 13 9.64 -14.13 -3.45
C GLY A 13 8.61 -13.87 -2.36
N VAL A 14 8.47 -14.77 -1.40
CA VAL A 14 7.57 -14.59 -0.23
C VAL A 14 7.97 -13.36 0.59
N VAL A 15 9.27 -13.14 0.80
CA VAL A 15 9.76 -11.98 1.57
C VAL A 15 9.52 -10.68 0.79
N ALA A 16 9.81 -10.67 -0.51
CA ALA A 16 9.61 -9.49 -1.37
C ALA A 16 8.12 -9.11 -1.47
N ALA A 17 7.26 -10.09 -1.74
CA ALA A 17 5.81 -9.86 -1.82
C ALA A 17 5.20 -9.52 -0.46
N GLY A 18 5.63 -10.20 0.63
CA GLY A 18 5.17 -9.86 1.98
C GLY A 18 5.50 -8.44 2.41
N GLY A 19 6.64 -7.89 1.91
CA GLY A 19 7.04 -6.51 2.17
C GLY A 19 6.11 -5.47 1.53
N THR A 20 5.42 -5.81 0.44
CA THR A 20 4.50 -4.86 -0.22
C THR A 20 3.23 -4.58 0.60
N LEU A 21 2.78 -5.53 1.42
CA LEU A 21 1.58 -5.36 2.26
C LEU A 21 1.67 -4.14 3.18
N ALA A 22 2.87 -3.69 3.53
CA ALA A 22 3.09 -2.50 4.35
C ALA A 22 2.62 -1.20 3.68
N SER A 23 2.45 -1.18 2.36
CA SER A 23 1.95 0.00 1.64
C SER A 23 0.44 0.18 1.78
N LEU A 24 -0.30 -0.88 2.05
CA LEU A 24 -1.76 -0.86 2.17
C LEU A 24 -2.24 -0.93 3.62
N ILE A 25 -1.55 -1.72 4.47
CA ILE A 25 -1.92 -1.86 5.89
C ILE A 25 -1.47 -0.63 6.67
N PRO A 26 -2.39 0.09 7.36
CA PRO A 26 -2.03 1.26 8.15
C PRO A 26 -1.09 0.95 9.33
N PRO A 27 -0.20 1.92 9.66
CA PRO A 27 -0.02 3.24 9.06
C PRO A 27 0.74 3.17 7.73
N SER A 28 0.20 3.75 6.65
CA SER A 28 0.76 3.73 5.31
C SER A 28 1.09 5.14 4.82
N ALA A 29 2.36 5.39 4.53
CA ALA A 29 2.81 6.68 3.98
C ALA A 29 2.20 6.96 2.58
N ILE A 30 2.01 5.92 1.77
CA ILE A 30 1.46 6.07 0.42
C ILE A 30 -0.01 6.51 0.49
N LEU A 31 -0.80 5.94 1.41
CA LEU A 31 -2.19 6.37 1.64
C LEU A 31 -2.25 7.82 2.13
N VAL A 32 -1.35 8.22 3.03
CA VAL A 32 -1.28 9.62 3.51
C VAL A 32 -0.95 10.57 2.36
N ILE A 33 0.02 10.23 1.51
CA ILE A 33 0.39 11.04 0.34
C ILE A 33 -0.79 11.15 -0.64
N TYR A 34 -1.47 10.04 -0.93
CA TYR A 34 -2.68 10.06 -1.74
C TYR A 34 -3.71 11.03 -1.17
N ALA A 35 -4.04 10.90 0.13
CA ALA A 35 -5.04 11.75 0.79
C ALA A 35 -4.70 13.25 0.68
N ILE A 36 -3.42 13.61 0.84
CA ILE A 36 -2.96 14.99 0.70
C ILE A 36 -3.15 15.52 -0.72
N ILE A 37 -2.87 14.71 -1.75
CA ILE A 37 -2.95 15.14 -3.15
C ILE A 37 -4.39 15.36 -3.58
N VAL A 38 -5.30 14.45 -3.17
CA VAL A 38 -6.72 14.50 -3.57
C VAL A 38 -7.60 15.19 -2.53
N GLU A 39 -6.99 15.82 -1.52
CA GLU A 39 -7.67 16.58 -0.45
C GLU A 39 -8.76 15.76 0.28
N GLN A 40 -8.49 14.47 0.51
CA GLN A 40 -9.39 13.58 1.24
C GLN A 40 -8.96 13.41 2.70
N ASP A 41 -9.89 12.96 3.55
CA ASP A 41 -9.63 12.67 4.95
C ASP A 41 -8.63 11.52 5.11
N VAL A 42 -7.46 11.83 5.70
CA VAL A 42 -6.38 10.87 5.94
C VAL A 42 -6.84 9.73 6.83
N GLY A 43 -7.64 10.02 7.87
CA GLY A 43 -8.14 9.03 8.81
C GLY A 43 -9.03 8.01 8.10
N LYS A 44 -10.04 8.49 7.36
CA LYS A 44 -10.95 7.61 6.61
C LYS A 44 -10.20 6.76 5.58
N LEU A 45 -9.22 7.34 4.92
CA LEU A 45 -8.43 6.60 3.92
C LEU A 45 -7.54 5.52 4.57
N LEU A 46 -6.91 5.83 5.70
CA LEU A 46 -6.16 4.83 6.46
C LEU A 46 -7.08 3.70 6.95
N LEU A 47 -8.29 4.01 7.47
CA LEU A 47 -9.28 2.98 7.82
C LEU A 47 -9.64 2.09 6.64
N ALA A 48 -9.81 2.68 5.46
CA ALA A 48 -10.13 1.94 4.24
C ALA A 48 -9.06 0.89 3.87
N GLY A 49 -7.81 1.09 4.27
CA GLY A 49 -6.70 0.18 3.98
C GLY A 49 -6.70 -1.13 4.79
N PHE A 50 -7.37 -1.18 5.96
CA PHE A 50 -7.30 -2.35 6.85
C PHE A 50 -7.86 -3.63 6.22
N ILE A 51 -9.11 -3.58 5.77
CA ILE A 51 -9.77 -4.79 5.23
C ILE A 51 -9.13 -5.24 3.92
N PRO A 52 -8.88 -4.35 2.94
CA PRO A 52 -8.13 -4.72 1.74
C PRO A 52 -6.74 -5.29 2.03
N GLY A 53 -6.03 -4.72 3.00
CA GLY A 53 -4.74 -5.24 3.46
C GLY A 53 -4.85 -6.65 4.05
N ALA A 54 -5.87 -6.90 4.89
CA ALA A 54 -6.15 -8.23 5.43
C ALA A 54 -6.54 -9.24 4.33
N VAL A 55 -7.34 -8.82 3.34
CA VAL A 55 -7.69 -9.63 2.18
C VAL A 55 -6.45 -9.98 1.36
N SER A 56 -5.57 -9.00 1.08
CA SER A 56 -4.30 -9.24 0.38
C SER A 56 -3.42 -10.24 1.14
N ALA A 57 -3.29 -10.07 2.46
CA ALA A 57 -2.52 -10.98 3.31
C ALA A 57 -3.10 -12.40 3.31
N LEU A 58 -4.43 -12.53 3.33
CA LEU A 58 -5.12 -13.81 3.25
C LEU A 58 -4.87 -14.50 1.89
N VAL A 59 -5.01 -13.76 0.79
CA VAL A 59 -4.77 -14.28 -0.58
C VAL A 59 -3.33 -14.75 -0.71
N TYR A 60 -2.36 -13.97 -0.22
CA TYR A 60 -0.95 -14.38 -0.19
C TYR A 60 -0.73 -15.62 0.67
N GLY A 61 -1.33 -15.65 1.87
CA GLY A 61 -1.25 -16.81 2.77
C GLY A 61 -1.79 -18.09 2.12
N VAL A 62 -2.95 -18.00 1.49
CA VAL A 62 -3.56 -19.14 0.77
C VAL A 62 -2.66 -19.56 -0.40
N LEU A 63 -2.16 -18.61 -1.20
CA LEU A 63 -1.24 -18.90 -2.31
C LEU A 63 0.01 -19.63 -1.83
N ILE A 64 0.65 -19.14 -0.75
CA ILE A 64 1.85 -19.75 -0.16
C ILE A 64 1.58 -21.20 0.28
N VAL A 65 0.47 -21.42 0.98
CA VAL A 65 0.06 -22.75 1.43
C VAL A 65 -0.23 -23.68 0.25
N CYS A 66 -0.95 -23.19 -0.76
CA CYS A 66 -1.23 -23.97 -1.97
C CYS A 66 0.05 -24.37 -2.71
N ILE A 67 0.98 -23.43 -2.92
CA ILE A 67 2.26 -23.72 -3.60
C ILE A 67 3.09 -24.72 -2.79
N ALA A 68 3.22 -24.51 -1.47
CA ALA A 68 3.99 -25.39 -0.62
C ALA A 68 3.39 -26.79 -0.51
N SER A 69 2.07 -26.92 -0.55
CA SER A 69 1.36 -28.21 -0.50
C SER A 69 1.45 -28.96 -1.83
N TYR A 70 1.32 -28.25 -2.94
CA TYR A 70 1.31 -28.87 -4.28
C TYR A 70 2.72 -29.24 -4.76
N PHE A 71 3.71 -28.34 -4.52
CA PHE A 71 5.09 -28.54 -4.94
C PHE A 71 5.98 -28.94 -3.74
N LYS A 72 6.11 -30.25 -3.49
CA LYS A 72 6.88 -30.81 -2.37
C LYS A 72 8.34 -30.32 -2.25
N ASN A 73 8.93 -29.87 -3.38
CA ASN A 73 10.32 -29.40 -3.44
C ASN A 73 10.46 -27.90 -3.13
N VAL A 74 9.36 -27.17 -2.92
CA VAL A 74 9.36 -25.71 -2.69
C VAL A 74 9.42 -25.37 -1.21
N GLY A 75 8.72 -26.14 -0.39
CA GLY A 75 8.72 -25.95 1.06
C GLY A 75 8.47 -27.28 1.80
N PRO A 76 9.45 -27.82 2.48
CA PRO A 76 9.25 -29.02 3.27
C PRO A 76 8.29 -28.75 4.43
N PRO A 77 7.36 -29.67 4.74
CA PRO A 77 6.53 -29.55 5.92
C PRO A 77 7.42 -29.59 7.18
N VAL A 78 7.31 -28.55 8.00
CA VAL A 78 8.02 -28.50 9.27
C VAL A 78 7.11 -29.05 10.34
N SER A 79 7.41 -30.26 10.82
CA SER A 79 6.72 -30.90 11.92
C SER A 79 7.46 -30.66 13.24
N GLY A 80 6.72 -30.62 14.34
CA GLY A 80 7.32 -30.60 15.69
C GLY A 80 7.23 -29.28 16.44
N PHE A 81 6.69 -28.20 15.83
CA PHE A 81 6.46 -26.94 16.56
C PHE A 81 5.19 -27.00 17.40
N THR A 82 5.36 -26.83 18.71
CA THR A 82 4.26 -26.67 19.65
C THR A 82 3.61 -25.27 19.52
N TRP A 83 2.36 -25.15 19.95
CA TRP A 83 1.68 -23.83 20.01
C TRP A 83 2.43 -22.86 20.90
N LYS A 84 3.07 -23.34 21.96
CA LYS A 84 3.90 -22.52 22.86
C LYS A 84 5.07 -21.87 22.11
N GLU A 85 5.82 -22.64 21.32
CA GLU A 85 6.94 -22.11 20.52
C GLU A 85 6.49 -21.10 19.47
N ARG A 86 5.28 -21.29 18.90
CA ARG A 86 4.69 -20.30 17.96
C ARG A 86 4.40 -18.98 18.66
N PHE A 87 3.82 -19.01 19.86
CA PHE A 87 3.57 -17.80 20.63
C PHE A 87 4.87 -17.15 21.14
N GLU A 88 5.85 -17.92 21.57
CA GLU A 88 7.16 -17.42 21.97
C GLU A 88 7.89 -16.75 20.80
N SER A 89 7.71 -17.22 19.56
CA SER A 89 8.29 -16.58 18.38
C SER A 89 7.66 -15.23 18.01
N LEU A 90 6.46 -14.94 18.50
CA LEU A 90 5.79 -13.64 18.34
C LEU A 90 6.27 -12.58 19.35
N ALA A 91 6.87 -13.01 20.47
CA ALA A 91 7.32 -12.12 21.54
C ALA A 91 8.26 -10.98 21.04
N PRO A 92 9.21 -11.21 20.13
CA PRO A 92 10.05 -10.13 19.59
C PRO A 92 9.30 -9.11 18.74
N ALA A 93 8.18 -9.51 18.10
CA ALA A 93 7.35 -8.63 17.28
C ALA A 93 6.33 -7.85 18.12
N PHE A 94 5.99 -8.33 19.32
CA PHE A 94 4.97 -7.74 20.17
C PHE A 94 5.15 -6.23 20.42
N PRO A 95 6.36 -5.70 20.68
CA PRO A 95 6.54 -4.27 20.91
C PRO A 95 6.14 -3.42 19.70
N ILE A 96 6.45 -3.88 18.48
CA ILE A 96 6.11 -3.17 17.24
C ILE A 96 4.59 -3.21 17.03
N VAL A 97 3.98 -4.39 17.20
CA VAL A 97 2.53 -4.55 17.09
C VAL A 97 1.80 -3.69 18.13
N ALA A 98 2.31 -3.62 19.36
CA ALA A 98 1.74 -2.77 20.41
C ALA A 98 1.78 -1.28 20.03
N VAL A 99 2.88 -0.79 19.45
CA VAL A 99 2.97 0.61 18.97
C VAL A 99 1.93 0.89 17.89
N ILE A 100 1.78 -0.02 16.92
CA ILE A 100 0.78 0.11 15.86
C ILE A 100 -0.64 0.16 16.45
N ILE A 101 -0.95 -0.73 17.39
CA ILE A 101 -2.24 -0.76 18.08
C ILE A 101 -2.47 0.55 18.84
N ILE A 102 -1.47 1.07 19.57
CA ILE A 102 -1.59 2.34 20.31
C ILE A 102 -1.88 3.49 19.34
N ILE A 103 -1.19 3.58 18.19
CA ILE A 103 -1.45 4.62 17.19
C ILE A 103 -2.88 4.52 16.66
N ILE A 104 -3.32 3.31 16.34
CA ILE A 104 -4.68 3.06 15.82
C ILE A 104 -5.75 3.49 16.85
N PHE A 105 -5.59 3.07 18.11
CA PHE A 105 -6.52 3.46 19.19
C PHE A 105 -6.50 4.97 19.45
N PHE A 106 -5.36 5.62 19.32
CA PHE A 106 -5.24 7.06 19.50
C PHE A 106 -5.98 7.84 18.41
N VAL A 107 -5.86 7.39 17.16
CA VAL A 107 -6.45 8.07 16.00
C VAL A 107 -7.95 7.78 15.87
N TYR A 108 -8.38 6.57 16.18
CA TYR A 108 -9.75 6.14 15.87
C TYR A 108 -10.64 5.90 17.09
N ASN A 109 -10.10 5.85 18.29
CA ASN A 109 -10.77 5.61 19.56
C ASN A 109 -12.13 4.87 19.43
N PRO A 110 -12.16 3.53 19.41
CA PRO A 110 -13.37 2.76 19.18
C PRO A 110 -14.42 2.91 20.30
N PHE A 111 -14.08 3.63 21.37
CA PHE A 111 -14.94 3.84 22.54
C PHE A 111 -15.50 5.27 22.64
N GLY A 112 -15.20 6.16 21.70
CA GLY A 112 -15.64 7.55 21.73
C GLY A 112 -15.00 8.43 20.66
N GLU A 113 -14.89 9.72 20.92
CA GLU A 113 -14.24 10.65 20.02
C GLU A 113 -12.72 10.34 19.88
N ALA A 114 -12.17 10.58 18.70
CA ALA A 114 -10.73 10.42 18.43
C ALA A 114 -9.91 11.26 19.41
N TRP A 115 -8.84 10.69 19.96
CA TRP A 115 -7.97 11.41 20.89
C TRP A 115 -7.02 12.38 20.20
N GLY A 116 -6.81 12.18 18.91
CA GLY A 116 -5.95 13.07 18.11
C GLY A 116 -5.90 12.73 16.64
N THR A 117 -5.16 13.53 15.92
CA THR A 117 -4.97 13.41 14.47
C THR A 117 -3.99 12.29 14.12
N PRO A 118 -4.00 11.78 12.86
CA PRO A 118 -3.00 10.82 12.38
C PRO A 118 -1.55 11.31 12.53
N THR A 119 -1.32 12.62 12.40
CA THR A 119 0.01 13.24 12.58
C THR A 119 0.49 13.15 14.03
N GLU A 120 -0.40 13.42 14.98
CA GLU A 120 -0.12 13.28 16.42
C GLU A 120 0.10 11.81 16.81
N GLY A 121 -0.71 10.90 16.26
CA GLY A 121 -0.52 9.46 16.40
C GLY A 121 0.86 9.01 15.90
N GLY A 122 1.31 9.53 14.76
CA GLY A 122 2.66 9.30 14.23
C GLY A 122 3.76 9.81 15.18
N ALA A 123 3.59 11.00 15.75
CA ALA A 123 4.53 11.58 16.72
C ALA A 123 4.63 10.74 18.00
N ILE A 124 3.49 10.27 18.53
CA ILE A 124 3.43 9.37 19.69
C ILE A 124 4.15 8.06 19.37
N GLY A 125 3.88 7.45 18.22
CA GLY A 125 4.55 6.24 17.78
C GLY A 125 6.07 6.41 17.70
N ALA A 126 6.54 7.48 17.08
CA ALA A 126 7.96 7.82 17.01
C ALA A 126 8.58 7.99 18.40
N PHE A 127 7.89 8.67 19.31
CA PHE A 127 8.34 8.86 20.68
C PHE A 127 8.44 7.54 21.45
N ILE A 128 7.44 6.67 21.35
CA ILE A 128 7.46 5.35 22.00
C ILE A 128 8.63 4.50 21.47
N ILE A 129 8.83 4.48 20.15
CA ILE A 129 9.95 3.73 19.54
C ILE A 129 11.30 4.31 20.00
N PHE A 130 11.41 5.65 20.08
CA PHE A 130 12.61 6.31 20.60
C PHE A 130 12.91 5.87 22.04
N VAL A 131 11.92 5.95 22.94
CA VAL A 131 12.07 5.51 24.34
C VAL A 131 12.48 4.04 24.43
N MET A 132 11.84 3.16 23.63
CA MET A 132 12.19 1.74 23.57
C MET A 132 13.63 1.52 23.07
N ALA A 133 14.08 2.28 22.07
CA ALA A 133 15.43 2.19 21.53
C ALA A 133 16.48 2.64 22.56
N VAL A 134 16.21 3.72 23.29
CA VAL A 134 17.06 4.19 24.39
C VAL A 134 17.14 3.12 25.49
N TYR A 135 16.00 2.55 25.90
CA TYR A 135 15.96 1.49 26.90
C TYR A 135 16.75 0.24 26.47
N ARG A 136 16.77 -0.08 25.16
CA ARG A 136 17.59 -1.16 24.57
C ARG A 136 19.05 -0.79 24.34
N GLY A 137 19.49 0.38 24.79
CA GLY A 137 20.89 0.78 24.76
C GLY A 137 21.32 1.49 23.47
N MET A 138 20.41 2.18 22.79
CA MET A 138 20.74 3.03 21.64
C MET A 138 21.80 4.06 22.01
N ARG A 139 22.86 4.15 21.20
CA ARG A 139 23.94 5.12 21.38
C ARG A 139 23.63 6.42 20.64
N PHE A 140 24.21 7.53 21.12
CA PHE A 140 24.02 8.85 20.50
C PHE A 140 24.35 8.87 19.00
N LYS A 141 25.36 8.11 18.56
CA LYS A 141 25.70 7.99 17.14
C LYS A 141 24.53 7.39 16.32
N GLN A 142 23.90 6.33 16.83
CA GLN A 142 22.73 5.70 16.17
C GLN A 142 21.54 6.63 16.10
N LEU A 143 21.29 7.41 17.16
CA LEU A 143 20.25 8.44 17.15
C LEU A 143 20.54 9.51 16.09
N LYS A 144 21.79 10.03 16.05
CA LYS A 144 22.19 11.00 15.04
C LYS A 144 22.01 10.47 13.62
N ASP A 145 22.44 9.23 13.37
CA ASP A 145 22.33 8.59 12.06
C ASP A 145 20.85 8.42 11.67
N ALA A 146 19.99 7.99 12.59
CA ALA A 146 18.54 7.87 12.37
C ALA A 146 17.89 9.23 12.07
N LEU A 147 18.24 10.28 12.81
CA LEU A 147 17.72 11.63 12.56
C LEU A 147 18.19 12.19 11.21
N LEU A 148 19.44 11.95 10.83
CA LEU A 148 19.97 12.37 9.53
C LEU A 148 19.28 11.63 8.38
N GLU A 149 19.04 10.33 8.52
CA GLU A 149 18.32 9.53 7.53
C GLU A 149 16.87 9.99 7.40
N THR A 150 16.18 10.19 8.53
CA THR A 150 14.83 10.77 8.56
C THR A 150 14.78 12.12 7.85
N GLY A 151 15.73 13.01 8.17
CA GLY A 151 15.83 14.33 7.54
C GLY A 151 16.03 14.24 6.03
N LYS A 152 16.89 13.35 5.55
CA LYS A 152 17.12 13.13 4.10
C LYS A 152 15.84 12.64 3.42
N LEU A 153 15.16 11.64 3.98
CA LEU A 153 13.90 11.11 3.43
C LEU A 153 12.82 12.19 3.41
N THR A 154 12.67 12.95 4.48
CA THR A 154 11.70 14.04 4.59
C THR A 154 11.96 15.10 3.52
N ILE A 155 13.22 15.58 3.37
CA ILE A 155 13.59 16.56 2.36
C ILE A 155 13.30 16.01 0.94
N MET A 156 13.64 14.75 0.67
CA MET A 156 13.38 14.12 -0.60
C MET A 156 11.87 14.12 -0.93
N ILE A 157 11.04 13.68 0.01
CA ILE A 157 9.58 13.63 -0.18
C ILE A 157 9.01 15.05 -0.39
N PHE A 158 9.38 16.02 0.43
CA PHE A 158 8.90 17.42 0.29
C PHE A 158 9.38 18.05 -1.02
N THR A 159 10.61 17.76 -1.46
CA THR A 159 11.11 18.27 -2.75
C THR A 159 10.28 17.74 -3.92
N ILE A 160 9.93 16.43 -3.88
CA ILE A 160 9.07 15.82 -4.90
C ILE A 160 7.67 16.45 -4.86
N ILE A 161 7.06 16.57 -3.67
CA ILE A 161 5.73 17.19 -3.51
C ILE A 161 5.76 18.63 -4.05
N TRP A 162 6.78 19.41 -3.75
CA TRP A 162 6.90 20.78 -4.23
C TRP A 162 7.03 20.84 -5.76
N GLY A 163 7.85 19.99 -6.35
CA GLY A 163 7.93 19.86 -7.81
C GLY A 163 6.60 19.51 -8.46
N VAL A 164 5.86 18.59 -7.83
CA VAL A 164 4.52 18.18 -8.29
C VAL A 164 3.50 19.33 -8.17
N LEU A 165 3.53 20.11 -7.10
CA LEU A 165 2.62 21.27 -6.98
C LEU A 165 2.82 22.28 -8.12
N ILE A 166 4.07 22.50 -8.57
CA ILE A 166 4.37 23.33 -9.74
C ILE A 166 3.81 22.66 -11.01
N TYR A 167 4.03 21.36 -11.16
CA TYR A 167 3.53 20.59 -12.29
C TYR A 167 2.00 20.58 -12.36
N VAL A 168 1.30 20.38 -11.25
CA VAL A 168 -0.17 20.45 -11.17
C VAL A 168 -0.71 21.82 -11.60
N ARG A 169 -0.05 22.89 -11.17
CA ARG A 169 -0.41 24.25 -11.61
C ARG A 169 -0.27 24.42 -13.12
N PHE A 170 0.83 23.92 -13.69
CA PHE A 170 1.03 23.93 -15.13
C PHE A 170 -0.05 23.13 -15.87
N LEU A 171 -0.39 21.93 -15.40
CA LEU A 171 -1.45 21.11 -15.99
C LEU A 171 -2.83 21.81 -15.91
N GLY A 172 -3.12 22.47 -14.78
CA GLY A 172 -4.36 23.25 -14.61
C GLY A 172 -4.46 24.40 -15.62
N PHE A 173 -3.38 25.17 -15.83
CA PHE A 173 -3.33 26.21 -16.86
C PHE A 173 -3.43 25.66 -18.28
N ALA A 174 -2.95 24.45 -18.52
CA ALA A 174 -3.05 23.78 -19.80
C ALA A 174 -4.42 23.08 -20.01
N GLU A 175 -5.32 23.14 -19.02
CA GLU A 175 -6.64 22.49 -19.03
C GLU A 175 -6.57 20.98 -19.32
N LEU A 176 -5.41 20.36 -19.06
CA LEU A 176 -5.20 18.96 -19.37
C LEU A 176 -6.09 18.01 -18.56
N PRO A 177 -6.30 18.21 -17.23
CA PRO A 177 -7.20 17.38 -16.46
C PRO A 177 -8.62 17.38 -16.98
N ASP A 178 -9.15 18.56 -17.34
CA ASP A 178 -10.52 18.73 -17.87
C ASP A 178 -10.65 18.14 -19.28
N ALA A 179 -9.65 18.34 -20.12
CA ALA A 179 -9.60 17.76 -21.46
C ALA A 179 -9.56 16.22 -21.38
N PHE A 180 -8.75 15.68 -20.47
CA PHE A 180 -8.65 14.23 -20.26
C PHE A 180 -9.94 13.64 -19.68
N ALA A 181 -10.56 14.30 -18.70
CA ALA A 181 -11.84 13.90 -18.14
C ALA A 181 -12.96 13.92 -19.20
N SER A 182 -13.02 14.97 -20.00
CA SER A 182 -13.98 15.10 -21.11
C SER A 182 -13.78 14.04 -22.19
N TRP A 183 -12.52 13.74 -22.53
CA TRP A 183 -12.20 12.69 -23.48
C TRP A 183 -12.63 11.32 -22.95
N ILE A 184 -12.31 10.99 -21.70
CA ILE A 184 -12.68 9.70 -21.09
C ILE A 184 -14.20 9.53 -21.00
N THR A 185 -14.92 10.57 -20.60
CA THR A 185 -16.40 10.52 -20.51
C THR A 185 -17.08 10.46 -21.88
N SER A 186 -16.41 10.92 -22.94
CA SER A 186 -16.90 10.80 -24.32
C SER A 186 -16.75 9.37 -24.90
N LEU A 187 -15.95 8.52 -24.25
CA LEU A 187 -15.81 7.14 -24.67
C LEU A 187 -17.12 6.38 -24.35
N ASN A 188 -17.77 5.83 -25.36
CA ASN A 188 -18.97 5.03 -25.21
C ASN A 188 -18.65 3.62 -24.63
N MET A 189 -17.98 3.62 -23.47
CA MET A 189 -17.55 2.39 -22.76
C MET A 189 -18.11 2.42 -21.34
N SER A 190 -18.24 1.23 -20.76
CA SER A 190 -18.67 1.16 -19.36
C SER A 190 -17.61 1.81 -18.43
N PRO A 191 -18.02 2.57 -17.39
CA PRO A 191 -17.10 3.21 -16.46
C PRO A 191 -16.11 2.23 -15.81
N ILE A 192 -16.56 1.02 -15.50
CA ILE A 192 -15.70 -0.04 -14.94
C ILE A 192 -14.61 -0.47 -15.93
N LEU A 193 -14.93 -0.57 -17.23
CA LEU A 193 -13.93 -0.95 -18.23
C LEU A 193 -12.87 0.16 -18.38
N ILE A 194 -13.29 1.42 -18.35
CA ILE A 194 -12.36 2.56 -18.36
C ILE A 194 -11.46 2.53 -17.12
N LEU A 195 -12.03 2.29 -15.94
CA LEU A 195 -11.26 2.16 -14.70
C LEU A 195 -10.22 1.04 -14.81
N ILE A 196 -10.60 -0.14 -15.35
CA ILE A 196 -9.65 -1.25 -15.57
C ILE A 196 -8.53 -0.84 -16.51
N CYS A 197 -8.84 -0.11 -17.60
CA CYS A 197 -7.82 0.43 -18.51
C CYS A 197 -6.86 1.39 -17.78
N ILE A 198 -7.39 2.27 -16.94
CA ILE A 198 -6.58 3.18 -16.11
C ILE A 198 -5.65 2.36 -15.19
N LEU A 199 -6.16 1.36 -14.50
CA LEU A 199 -5.35 0.51 -13.61
C LEU A 199 -4.28 -0.27 -14.38
N LEU A 200 -4.56 -0.71 -15.60
CA LEU A 200 -3.55 -1.35 -16.47
C LEU A 200 -2.44 -0.36 -16.86
N VAL A 201 -2.79 0.90 -17.13
CA VAL A 201 -1.78 1.96 -17.35
C VAL A 201 -0.94 2.16 -16.10
N TYR A 202 -1.53 2.17 -14.90
CA TYR A 202 -0.78 2.21 -13.64
C TYR A 202 0.17 1.03 -13.50
N ALA A 203 -0.26 -0.19 -13.87
CA ALA A 203 0.62 -1.36 -13.87
C ALA A 203 1.84 -1.16 -14.76
N VAL A 204 1.66 -0.61 -15.96
CA VAL A 204 2.76 -0.33 -16.88
C VAL A 204 3.67 0.79 -16.35
N LEU A 205 3.10 1.90 -15.89
CA LEU A 205 3.89 3.02 -15.35
C LEU A 205 4.71 2.59 -14.13
N GLY A 206 4.13 1.82 -13.24
CA GLY A 206 4.80 1.35 -12.05
C GLY A 206 5.93 0.34 -12.30
N MET A 207 6.02 -0.25 -13.51
CA MET A 207 7.21 -1.01 -13.91
C MET A 207 8.46 -0.13 -14.03
N PHE A 208 8.30 1.19 -14.27
CA PHE A 208 9.37 2.14 -14.56
C PHE A 208 9.55 3.22 -13.49
N MET A 209 8.57 3.39 -12.60
CA MET A 209 8.55 4.45 -11.60
C MET A 209 8.39 3.85 -10.19
N ASP A 210 8.84 4.58 -9.18
CA ASP A 210 8.50 4.26 -7.80
C ASP A 210 7.02 4.61 -7.50
N ALA A 211 6.47 4.00 -6.46
CA ALA A 211 5.08 4.13 -6.09
C ALA A 211 4.66 5.59 -5.82
N ILE A 212 5.50 6.35 -5.10
CA ILE A 212 5.20 7.74 -4.74
C ILE A 212 5.26 8.64 -5.97
N GLY A 213 6.32 8.50 -6.78
CA GLY A 213 6.49 9.27 -8.02
C GLY A 213 5.35 9.01 -9.01
N MET A 214 4.91 7.76 -9.16
CA MET A 214 3.79 7.39 -9.99
C MET A 214 2.50 8.09 -9.55
N LEU A 215 2.16 8.02 -8.26
CA LEU A 215 0.97 8.68 -7.71
C LEU A 215 1.01 10.19 -7.92
N LEU A 216 2.11 10.82 -7.56
CA LEU A 216 2.28 12.26 -7.62
C LEU A 216 2.13 12.82 -9.04
N LEU A 217 2.63 12.10 -10.05
CA LEU A 217 2.55 12.54 -11.44
C LEU A 217 1.19 12.29 -12.10
N THR A 218 0.50 11.21 -11.70
CA THR A 218 -0.70 10.76 -12.42
C THR A 218 -2.01 11.23 -11.78
N LEU A 219 -2.08 11.29 -10.44
CA LEU A 219 -3.31 11.64 -9.72
C LEU A 219 -3.93 12.97 -10.14
N PRO A 220 -3.15 14.04 -10.39
CA PRO A 220 -3.72 15.33 -10.77
C PRO A 220 -4.55 15.29 -12.08
N VAL A 221 -4.29 14.30 -12.94
CA VAL A 221 -5.02 14.11 -14.21
C VAL A 221 -6.06 12.99 -14.08
N VAL A 222 -5.67 11.89 -13.46
CA VAL A 222 -6.50 10.67 -13.42
C VAL A 222 -7.62 10.78 -12.38
N TYR A 223 -7.35 11.39 -11.23
CA TYR A 223 -8.36 11.53 -10.18
C TYR A 223 -9.60 12.32 -10.62
N PRO A 224 -9.48 13.54 -11.20
CA PRO A 224 -10.64 14.26 -11.73
C PRO A 224 -11.41 13.48 -12.81
N ALA A 225 -10.70 12.73 -13.65
CA ALA A 225 -11.33 11.90 -14.68
C ALA A 225 -12.16 10.76 -14.10
N VAL A 226 -11.65 10.06 -13.07
CA VAL A 226 -12.41 9.00 -12.37
C VAL A 226 -13.60 9.58 -11.61
N MET A 227 -13.45 10.77 -11.02
CA MET A 227 -14.57 11.47 -10.36
C MET A 227 -15.63 11.87 -11.37
N ALA A 228 -15.24 12.39 -12.54
CA ALA A 228 -16.17 12.70 -13.64
C ALA A 228 -16.89 11.44 -14.15
N LEU A 229 -16.21 10.31 -14.28
CA LEU A 229 -16.83 9.01 -14.62
C LEU A 229 -17.87 8.59 -13.59
N ASN A 230 -17.67 8.87 -12.32
CA ASN A 230 -18.64 8.55 -11.26
C ASN A 230 -19.86 9.49 -11.25
N GLY A 231 -19.79 10.62 -11.94
CA GLY A 231 -20.83 11.65 -11.95
C GLY A 231 -20.45 12.93 -11.16
N GLY A 232 -19.22 13.04 -10.70
CA GLY A 232 -18.68 14.20 -9.99
C GLY A 232 -18.45 13.96 -8.49
N GLU A 233 -17.82 14.93 -7.84
CA GLU A 233 -17.44 14.82 -6.41
C GLU A 233 -18.66 14.89 -5.46
N THR A 234 -19.71 15.58 -5.85
CA THR A 234 -20.93 15.78 -5.03
C THR A 234 -22.04 14.79 -5.38
N VAL A 235 -21.78 13.84 -6.28
CA VAL A 235 -22.78 12.87 -6.72
C VAL A 235 -23.26 12.00 -5.56
N SER A 236 -24.59 11.72 -5.54
CA SER A 236 -25.16 10.74 -4.63
C SER A 236 -24.88 9.30 -5.08
N ALA A 237 -24.92 8.34 -4.15
CA ALA A 237 -24.74 6.94 -4.52
C ALA A 237 -25.78 6.42 -5.53
N ALA A 238 -27.00 6.97 -5.50
CA ALA A 238 -28.09 6.54 -6.37
C ALA A 238 -27.89 7.00 -7.83
N ASP A 239 -27.23 8.16 -8.03
CA ASP A 239 -27.04 8.79 -9.35
C ASP A 239 -25.65 8.50 -9.94
N SER A 240 -24.80 7.80 -9.20
CA SER A 240 -23.40 7.56 -9.55
C SER A 240 -23.21 6.31 -10.41
N ALA A 241 -22.20 6.35 -11.29
CA ALA A 241 -21.90 5.22 -12.18
C ALA A 241 -21.31 3.99 -11.47
N PHE A 242 -20.62 4.19 -10.33
CA PHE A 242 -20.05 3.11 -9.53
C PHE A 242 -20.92 2.70 -8.33
N GLY A 243 -22.12 3.30 -8.16
CA GLY A 243 -23.03 3.00 -7.06
C GLY A 243 -22.56 3.53 -5.70
N MET A 244 -21.72 4.57 -5.67
CA MET A 244 -21.17 5.16 -4.46
C MET A 244 -21.06 6.69 -4.57
N SER A 245 -21.15 7.40 -3.43
CA SER A 245 -20.99 8.86 -3.41
C SER A 245 -19.59 9.28 -3.85
N GLY A 246 -19.43 10.53 -4.26
CA GLY A 246 -18.13 11.06 -4.71
C GLY A 246 -17.03 10.85 -3.68
N SER A 247 -17.26 11.17 -2.41
CA SER A 247 -16.27 10.97 -1.34
C SER A 247 -15.88 9.49 -1.14
N MET A 248 -16.86 8.57 -1.22
CA MET A 248 -16.59 7.14 -1.13
C MET A 248 -15.85 6.61 -2.38
N CYS A 249 -16.18 7.16 -3.56
CA CYS A 249 -15.43 6.86 -4.79
C CYS A 249 -13.96 7.29 -4.69
N ALA A 250 -13.69 8.46 -4.13
CA ALA A 250 -12.33 8.94 -3.89
C ALA A 250 -11.52 7.98 -2.98
N ILE A 251 -12.14 7.50 -1.89
CA ILE A 251 -11.52 6.54 -0.97
C ILE A 251 -11.29 5.19 -1.67
N TRP A 252 -12.30 4.67 -2.35
CA TRP A 252 -12.21 3.39 -3.07
C TRP A 252 -11.14 3.42 -4.16
N PHE A 253 -11.13 4.47 -4.98
CA PHE A 253 -10.11 4.65 -6.00
C PHE A 253 -8.70 4.75 -5.39
N GLY A 254 -8.56 5.46 -4.26
CA GLY A 254 -7.30 5.55 -3.53
C GLY A 254 -6.74 4.18 -3.14
N ILE A 255 -7.57 3.31 -2.61
CA ILE A 255 -7.16 1.94 -2.27
C ILE A 255 -6.76 1.14 -3.52
N LEU A 256 -7.50 1.27 -4.62
CA LEU A 256 -7.15 0.60 -5.87
C LEU A 256 -5.79 1.07 -6.42
N VAL A 257 -5.55 2.38 -6.43
CA VAL A 257 -4.28 2.94 -6.94
C VAL A 257 -3.12 2.59 -6.02
N VAL A 258 -3.30 2.61 -4.70
CA VAL A 258 -2.27 2.17 -3.76
C VAL A 258 -2.01 0.66 -3.91
N LYS A 259 -3.03 -0.14 -4.20
CA LYS A 259 -2.84 -1.56 -4.52
C LYS A 259 -2.07 -1.75 -5.84
N MET A 260 -2.28 -0.88 -6.83
CA MET A 260 -1.44 -0.87 -8.04
C MET A 260 0.00 -0.47 -7.74
N ALA A 261 0.22 0.51 -6.87
CA ALA A 261 1.54 0.89 -6.39
C ALA A 261 2.26 -0.27 -5.68
N GLU A 262 1.53 -1.04 -4.86
CA GLU A 262 2.02 -2.28 -4.23
C GLU A 262 2.47 -3.31 -5.27
N PHE A 263 1.63 -3.57 -6.28
CA PHE A 263 1.96 -4.45 -7.40
C PHE A 263 3.25 -4.03 -8.11
N CYS A 264 3.46 -2.73 -8.30
CA CYS A 264 4.65 -2.17 -8.95
C CYS A 264 5.95 -2.43 -8.19
N LEU A 265 5.90 -2.50 -6.85
CA LEU A 265 7.09 -2.74 -6.02
C LEU A 265 7.74 -4.11 -6.26
N ILE A 266 7.04 -5.06 -6.85
CA ILE A 266 7.55 -6.40 -7.17
C ILE A 266 7.65 -6.66 -8.68
N THR A 267 7.12 -5.76 -9.53
CA THR A 267 7.02 -5.97 -10.98
C THR A 267 8.32 -5.61 -11.71
N PRO A 268 8.86 -6.50 -12.59
CA PRO A 268 9.99 -6.16 -13.43
C PRO A 268 9.66 -4.96 -14.37
N PRO A 269 10.66 -4.16 -14.83
CA PRO A 269 12.09 -4.34 -14.65
C PRO A 269 12.66 -3.75 -13.36
N ILE A 270 11.98 -2.77 -12.71
CA ILE A 270 12.50 -2.14 -11.50
C ILE A 270 12.22 -3.02 -10.28
N GLY A 271 10.94 -3.19 -9.86
CA GLY A 271 10.58 -4.05 -8.75
C GLY A 271 11.43 -3.81 -7.49
N LEU A 272 11.33 -2.63 -6.90
CA LEU A 272 12.23 -2.15 -5.84
C LEU A 272 12.43 -3.16 -4.70
N ASN A 273 11.35 -3.81 -4.25
CA ASN A 273 11.43 -4.82 -3.19
C ASN A 273 12.27 -6.04 -3.60
N CYS A 274 12.27 -6.39 -4.90
CA CYS A 274 13.09 -7.50 -5.40
C CYS A 274 14.57 -7.18 -5.31
N PHE A 275 14.97 -5.94 -5.61
CA PHE A 275 16.35 -5.49 -5.47
C PHE A 275 16.77 -5.41 -4.00
N VAL A 276 15.90 -4.90 -3.13
CA VAL A 276 16.17 -4.85 -1.67
C VAL A 276 16.41 -6.26 -1.13
N VAL A 277 15.54 -7.22 -1.45
CA VAL A 277 15.70 -8.61 -0.98
C VAL A 277 16.96 -9.27 -1.53
N ALA A 278 17.31 -9.03 -2.80
CA ALA A 278 18.55 -9.53 -3.39
C ALA A 278 19.79 -8.88 -2.74
N GLY A 279 19.71 -7.59 -2.38
CA GLY A 279 20.81 -6.86 -1.72
C GLY A 279 21.12 -7.33 -0.30
N VAL A 280 20.18 -8.01 0.38
CA VAL A 280 20.38 -8.52 1.75
C VAL A 280 21.29 -9.77 1.76
N ARG A 281 21.35 -10.51 0.64
CA ARG A 281 22.11 -11.77 0.56
C ARG A 281 22.81 -11.92 -0.79
N GLU A 282 24.14 -12.06 -0.76
CA GLU A 282 24.97 -12.25 -1.95
C GLU A 282 24.66 -13.53 -2.76
N ASP A 283 24.09 -14.55 -2.10
CA ASP A 283 23.75 -15.82 -2.74
C ASP A 283 22.36 -15.83 -3.41
N ILE A 284 21.61 -14.73 -3.40
CA ILE A 284 20.30 -14.58 -4.05
C ILE A 284 20.42 -13.54 -5.16
N SER A 285 20.24 -13.96 -6.41
CA SER A 285 20.21 -13.03 -7.54
C SER A 285 18.85 -12.33 -7.66
N VAL A 286 18.82 -11.12 -8.21
CA VAL A 286 17.57 -10.39 -8.48
C VAL A 286 16.62 -11.21 -9.36
N GLN A 287 17.17 -11.96 -10.33
CA GLN A 287 16.38 -12.84 -11.19
C GLN A 287 15.71 -13.99 -10.42
N ASP A 288 16.36 -14.50 -9.37
CA ASP A 288 15.75 -15.52 -8.52
C ASP A 288 14.57 -14.96 -7.72
N VAL A 289 14.69 -13.71 -7.26
CA VAL A 289 13.59 -13.01 -6.59
C VAL A 289 12.43 -12.78 -7.55
N PHE A 290 12.68 -12.26 -8.76
CA PHE A 290 11.64 -12.06 -9.78
C PHE A 290 10.90 -13.36 -10.14
N LYS A 291 11.63 -14.49 -10.27
CA LYS A 291 10.99 -15.80 -10.46
C LYS A 291 10.14 -16.21 -9.25
N GLY A 292 10.57 -15.85 -8.07
CA GLY A 292 9.86 -16.15 -6.83
C GLY A 292 8.59 -15.32 -6.63
N VAL A 293 8.54 -14.08 -7.11
CA VAL A 293 7.36 -13.20 -6.99
C VAL A 293 6.31 -13.45 -8.07
N THR A 294 6.65 -14.16 -9.17
CA THR A 294 5.72 -14.40 -10.28
C THR A 294 4.32 -14.90 -9.85
N PRO A 295 4.17 -15.86 -8.93
CA PRO A 295 2.86 -16.30 -8.47
C PRO A 295 2.05 -15.20 -7.76
N PHE A 296 2.74 -14.24 -7.14
CA PHE A 296 2.12 -13.15 -6.39
C PHE A 296 1.48 -12.10 -7.32
N PHE A 297 1.93 -11.98 -8.57
CA PHE A 297 1.22 -11.17 -9.58
C PHE A 297 -0.21 -11.64 -9.81
N ILE A 298 -0.41 -12.96 -9.82
CA ILE A 298 -1.76 -13.54 -9.96
C ILE A 298 -2.59 -13.24 -8.70
N ALA A 299 -1.97 -13.34 -7.52
CA ALA A 299 -2.62 -13.02 -6.25
C ALA A 299 -3.03 -11.54 -6.17
N ASP A 300 -2.17 -10.63 -6.63
CA ASP A 300 -2.49 -9.20 -6.69
C ASP A 300 -3.59 -8.90 -7.70
N GLY A 301 -3.53 -9.50 -8.89
CA GLY A 301 -4.59 -9.39 -9.89
C GLY A 301 -5.94 -9.90 -9.35
N LEU A 302 -5.94 -11.01 -8.61
CA LEU A 302 -7.14 -11.53 -7.94
C LEU A 302 -7.64 -10.55 -6.86
N THR A 303 -6.74 -10.01 -6.05
CA THR A 303 -7.11 -9.05 -5.00
C THR A 303 -7.72 -7.79 -5.61
N ILE A 304 -7.10 -7.21 -6.65
CA ILE A 304 -7.64 -6.04 -7.36
C ILE A 304 -9.03 -6.35 -7.91
N THR A 305 -9.20 -7.52 -8.54
CA THR A 305 -10.51 -7.96 -9.06
C THR A 305 -11.55 -8.06 -7.96
N ILE A 306 -11.20 -8.59 -6.78
CA ILE A 306 -12.10 -8.65 -5.62
C ILE A 306 -12.47 -7.24 -5.15
N LEU A 307 -11.52 -6.31 -5.04
CA LEU A 307 -11.76 -4.94 -4.56
C LEU A 307 -12.61 -4.11 -5.55
N ILE A 308 -12.48 -4.38 -6.86
CA ILE A 308 -13.35 -3.76 -7.88
C ILE A 308 -14.75 -4.35 -7.83
N SER A 309 -14.87 -5.68 -7.71
CA SER A 309 -16.16 -6.37 -7.73
C SER A 309 -16.98 -6.16 -6.45
N PHE A 310 -16.30 -5.94 -5.33
CA PHE A 310 -16.91 -5.76 -4.01
C PHE A 310 -16.37 -4.49 -3.31
N PRO A 311 -16.79 -3.29 -3.76
CA PRO A 311 -16.34 -2.02 -3.14
C PRO A 311 -16.63 -1.92 -1.64
N SER A 312 -17.66 -2.63 -1.17
CA SER A 312 -18.00 -2.72 0.25
C SER A 312 -16.86 -3.22 1.14
N ILE A 313 -15.95 -4.03 0.61
CA ILE A 313 -14.74 -4.50 1.33
C ILE A 313 -13.85 -3.30 1.69
N VAL A 314 -13.78 -2.31 0.82
CA VAL A 314 -13.00 -1.08 1.03
C VAL A 314 -13.77 -0.09 1.91
N LEU A 315 -15.07 0.07 1.64
CA LEU A 315 -15.87 1.18 2.15
C LEU A 315 -16.55 0.90 3.48
N TRP A 316 -16.62 -0.36 3.93
CA TRP A 316 -17.34 -0.73 5.15
C TRP A 316 -16.79 -0.02 6.39
N LEU A 317 -15.48 -0.08 6.63
CA LEU A 317 -14.89 0.59 7.80
C LEU A 317 -15.01 2.13 7.74
N PRO A 318 -14.66 2.79 6.61
CA PRO A 318 -14.86 4.23 6.50
C PRO A 318 -16.31 4.71 6.63
N SER A 319 -17.28 3.87 6.31
CA SER A 319 -18.70 4.22 6.44
C SER A 319 -19.21 4.22 7.88
N LEU A 320 -18.43 3.72 8.84
CA LEU A 320 -18.77 3.70 10.26
C LEU A 320 -18.33 4.98 10.99
N VAL A 321 -17.51 5.81 10.33
CA VAL A 321 -16.92 7.06 10.83
C VAL A 321 -17.21 8.20 9.86
#